data_c6c09a9b82b080bb1c4c72474bc22fed
#
_entry.id   c6c09a9b82b080bb1c4c72474bc22fed
#
_cell.length_a   1.000
_cell.length_b   1.000
_cell.length_c   1.000
_cell.angle_alpha   90.00
_cell.angle_beta   90.00
_cell.angle_gamma   90.00
#
_symmetry.space_group_name_H-M   'P 1'
#
loop_
_entity.id
_entity.type
_entity.pdbx_description
1 polymer ?
#
loop_
_entity_poly.entity_id
_entity_poly.type
_entity_poly.pdbx_seq_one_letter_code
_entity_poly.pdbx_strand_id
1 'polypeptide(L)'
;MAYKGRASTKGIERHYPHIVELIVPLKGFGTNLNAMHDWHAIRGIQTQRGSGRYHEGRHYVRWCFADPEDAKAFQAEFGGELIRPST
;
A
#
# COMPACT_ATOMS: atom_id res chain seq x y z
N MET A 1 -18.22 5.38 -20.75
CA MET A 1 -18.56 5.95 -19.48
C MET A 1 -17.38 6.07 -18.57
N ALA A 2 -17.06 7.24 -18.18
CA ALA A 2 -15.89 7.48 -17.35
C ALA A 2 -16.25 7.33 -15.88
N TYR A 3 -15.32 6.91 -15.11
CA TYR A 3 -15.47 6.93 -13.66
C TYR A 3 -15.22 8.30 -13.12
N LYS A 4 -16.05 8.69 -12.20
CA LYS A 4 -15.88 9.96 -11.54
C LYS A 4 -15.36 9.71 -10.14
N GLY A 5 -14.37 10.49 -9.75
CA GLY A 5 -13.88 10.44 -8.39
C GLY A 5 -13.04 9.25 -8.03
N ARG A 6 -12.65 8.44 -9.01
CA ARG A 6 -11.74 7.34 -8.75
C ARG A 6 -10.36 7.68 -9.27
N ALA A 7 -9.41 7.74 -8.36
CA ALA A 7 -8.03 7.91 -8.76
C ALA A 7 -7.51 6.60 -9.35
N SER A 8 -6.73 6.69 -10.41
CA SER A 8 -6.05 5.53 -10.94
C SER A 8 -4.94 5.14 -9.99
N THR A 9 -4.52 3.87 -10.03
CA THR A 9 -3.42 3.44 -9.19
C THR A 9 -2.13 4.17 -9.51
N LYS A 10 -1.94 4.55 -10.78
CA LYS A 10 -0.78 5.37 -11.15
C LYS A 10 -0.84 6.74 -10.53
N GLY A 11 -2.02 7.33 -10.48
CA GLY A 11 -2.20 8.63 -9.84
C GLY A 11 -1.94 8.55 -8.36
N ILE A 12 -2.41 7.48 -7.71
CA ILE A 12 -2.16 7.27 -6.29
C ILE A 12 -0.68 7.16 -6.03
N GLU A 13 0.04 6.37 -6.81
CA GLU A 13 1.47 6.18 -6.60
C GLU A 13 2.26 7.45 -6.87
N ARG A 14 1.76 8.32 -7.75
CA ARG A 14 2.42 9.58 -8.02
C ARG A 14 2.28 10.57 -6.86
N HIS A 15 1.09 10.63 -6.28
CA HIS A 15 0.81 11.57 -5.19
C HIS A 15 1.22 11.04 -3.84
N TYR A 16 1.37 9.73 -3.72
CA TYR A 16 1.76 9.05 -2.48
C TYR A 16 2.95 8.16 -2.81
N PRO A 17 4.12 8.76 -3.03
CA PRO A 17 5.24 8.03 -3.64
C PRO A 17 6.03 7.15 -2.70
N HIS A 18 5.75 7.21 -1.40
CA HIS A 18 6.45 6.37 -0.44
C HIS A 18 5.67 5.09 -0.26
N ILE A 19 6.13 4.03 -0.90
CA ILE A 19 5.35 2.82 -1.10
C ILE A 19 5.96 1.66 -0.33
N VAL A 20 5.10 0.93 0.39
CA VAL A 20 5.49 -0.33 1.02
C VAL A 20 4.81 -1.45 0.26
N GLU A 21 5.60 -2.35 -0.30
CA GLU A 21 5.06 -3.49 -1.04
C GLU A 21 5.13 -4.73 -0.16
N LEU A 22 4.01 -5.44 -0.06
CA LEU A 22 3.91 -6.66 0.73
C LEU A 22 3.52 -7.82 -0.15
N ILE A 23 4.11 -8.98 0.16
CA ILE A 23 3.68 -10.23 -0.46
C ILE A 23 2.40 -10.69 0.24
N VAL A 24 1.39 -11.01 -0.55
CA VAL A 24 0.14 -11.53 0.00
C VAL A 24 0.38 -13.00 0.37
N PRO A 25 0.13 -13.40 1.63
CA PRO A 25 0.24 -14.80 2.00
C PRO A 25 -0.70 -15.67 1.18
N LEU A 26 -0.39 -16.96 1.05
CA LEU A 26 -1.19 -17.86 0.24
C LEU A 26 -2.64 -17.89 0.65
N LYS A 27 -2.92 -17.73 1.93
CA LYS A 27 -4.29 -17.71 2.45
C LYS A 27 -4.84 -16.31 2.64
N GLY A 28 -4.17 -15.30 2.07
CA GLY A 28 -4.55 -13.91 2.26
C GLY A 28 -4.02 -13.38 3.58
N PHE A 29 -4.29 -12.10 3.84
CA PHE A 29 -3.79 -11.47 5.07
C PHE A 29 -4.60 -11.83 6.31
N GLY A 30 -5.84 -12.30 6.13
CA GLY A 30 -6.69 -12.62 7.26
C GLY A 30 -6.91 -11.39 8.14
N THR A 31 -6.79 -11.55 9.46
CA THR A 31 -6.99 -10.44 10.38
C THR A 31 -5.92 -9.37 10.27
N ASN A 32 -4.79 -9.67 9.63
CA ASN A 32 -3.75 -8.66 9.44
C ASN A 32 -4.22 -7.51 8.57
N LEU A 33 -5.12 -7.77 7.63
CA LEU A 33 -5.65 -6.69 6.80
C LEU A 33 -6.41 -5.69 7.65
N ASN A 34 -7.21 -6.17 8.60
CA ASN A 34 -7.91 -5.30 9.52
C ASN A 34 -6.94 -4.48 10.36
N ALA A 35 -5.87 -5.12 10.83
CA ALA A 35 -4.86 -4.44 11.62
C ALA A 35 -4.19 -3.32 10.81
N MET A 36 -3.96 -3.56 9.52
CA MET A 36 -3.37 -2.53 8.66
C MET A 36 -4.31 -1.33 8.50
N HIS A 37 -5.60 -1.59 8.32
CA HIS A 37 -6.57 -0.49 8.23
C HIS A 37 -6.70 0.25 9.56
N ASP A 38 -6.70 -0.48 10.68
CA ASP A 38 -6.77 0.14 11.99
C ASP A 38 -5.56 1.01 12.25
N TRP A 39 -4.39 0.55 11.83
CA TRP A 39 -3.15 1.32 11.96
C TRP A 39 -3.29 2.68 11.28
N HIS A 40 -3.86 2.69 10.07
CA HIS A 40 -4.10 3.94 9.36
C HIS A 40 -5.09 4.83 10.09
N ALA A 41 -6.18 4.22 10.57
CA ALA A 41 -7.24 4.99 11.23
C ALA A 41 -6.74 5.65 12.50
N ILE A 42 -5.97 4.92 13.31
CA ILE A 42 -5.44 5.46 14.56
C ILE A 42 -4.53 6.64 14.30
N ARG A 43 -3.78 6.61 13.22
CA ARG A 43 -2.87 7.70 12.87
C ARG A 43 -3.52 8.82 12.07
N GLY A 44 -4.80 8.68 11.75
CA GLY A 44 -5.49 9.68 10.95
C GLY A 44 -5.05 9.70 9.50
N ILE A 45 -4.56 8.58 8.98
CA ILE A 45 -4.07 8.49 7.62
C ILE A 45 -5.12 7.80 6.76
N GLN A 46 -5.45 8.42 5.64
CA GLN A 46 -6.35 7.77 4.68
C GLN A 46 -5.57 6.70 3.92
N THR A 47 -6.12 5.49 3.88
CA THR A 47 -5.47 4.38 3.19
C THR A 47 -5.44 4.64 1.69
N GLN A 48 -4.26 4.49 1.09
CA GLN A 48 -4.08 4.61 -0.35
C GLN A 48 -3.40 3.35 -0.86
N ARG A 49 -3.99 2.71 -1.85
CA ARG A 49 -3.48 1.48 -2.40
C ARG A 49 -2.98 1.69 -3.82
N GLY A 50 -1.76 1.25 -4.10
CA GLY A 50 -1.21 1.34 -5.43
C GLY A 50 -1.53 0.12 -6.27
N SER A 51 -0.79 -0.03 -7.35
CA SER A 51 -0.96 -1.15 -8.26
C SER A 51 -0.49 -2.43 -7.61
N GLY A 52 -1.34 -3.46 -7.65
CA GLY A 52 -0.90 -4.78 -7.27
C GLY A 52 -0.16 -5.42 -8.44
N ARG A 53 0.54 -6.49 -8.16
CA ARG A 53 1.17 -7.25 -9.23
C ARG A 53 1.23 -8.72 -8.87
N TYR A 54 1.39 -9.53 -9.88
CA TYR A 54 1.55 -10.96 -9.74
C TYR A 54 2.88 -11.33 -10.38
N HIS A 55 3.73 -11.99 -9.63
CA HIS A 55 5.06 -12.30 -10.12
C HIS A 55 5.52 -13.63 -9.52
N GLU A 56 5.90 -14.55 -10.39
CA GLU A 56 6.42 -15.87 -9.98
C GLU A 56 5.53 -16.58 -8.96
N GLY A 57 4.24 -16.58 -9.25
CA GLY A 57 3.28 -17.29 -8.41
C GLY A 57 2.87 -16.57 -7.14
N ARG A 58 3.29 -15.32 -6.98
CA ARG A 58 2.98 -14.55 -5.79
C ARG A 58 2.27 -13.26 -6.12
N HIS A 59 1.31 -12.90 -5.29
CA HIS A 59 0.62 -11.63 -5.39
C HIS A 59 1.29 -10.62 -4.48
N TYR A 60 1.41 -9.39 -4.96
CA TYR A 60 1.99 -8.29 -4.20
C TYR A 60 1.00 -7.16 -4.17
N VAL A 61 0.93 -6.48 -3.03
CA VAL A 61 0.07 -5.31 -2.87
C VAL A 61 0.93 -4.15 -2.41
N ARG A 62 0.49 -2.94 -2.72
CA ARG A 62 1.22 -1.72 -2.39
C ARG A 62 0.38 -0.81 -1.54
N TRP A 63 0.99 -0.33 -0.46
CA TRP A 63 0.40 0.65 0.45
C TRP A 63 1.19 1.93 0.26
N CYS A 64 0.51 3.01 -0.09
CA CYS A 64 1.15 4.24 -0.53
C CYS A 64 0.98 5.34 0.50
N PHE A 65 2.02 6.12 0.72
CA PHE A 65 2.04 7.16 1.75
C PHE A 65 2.60 8.44 1.17
N ALA A 66 2.06 9.56 1.64
CA ALA A 66 2.58 10.87 1.27
C ALA A 66 3.84 11.21 2.06
N ASP A 67 3.96 10.66 3.27
CA ASP A 67 5.04 10.97 4.19
C ASP A 67 5.97 9.76 4.32
N PRO A 68 7.28 9.93 4.09
CA PRO A 68 8.21 8.82 4.20
C PRO A 68 8.27 8.23 5.60
N GLU A 69 8.03 9.03 6.64
CA GLU A 69 8.04 8.52 8.01
C GLU A 69 6.88 7.57 8.25
N ASP A 70 5.72 7.86 7.65
CA ASP A 70 4.58 6.97 7.77
C ASP A 70 4.87 5.64 7.08
N ALA A 71 5.51 5.68 5.91
CA ALA A 71 5.86 4.46 5.19
C ALA A 71 6.83 3.62 6.01
N LYS A 72 7.83 4.25 6.61
CA LYS A 72 8.80 3.53 7.44
C LYS A 72 8.15 2.91 8.66
N ALA A 73 7.24 3.65 9.30
CA ALA A 73 6.53 3.15 10.46
C ALA A 73 5.66 1.96 10.11
N PHE A 74 4.98 2.04 8.96
CA PHE A 74 4.15 0.94 8.49
C PHE A 74 5.01 -0.29 8.21
N GLN A 75 6.15 -0.09 7.54
CA GLN A 75 7.07 -1.18 7.26
C GLN A 75 7.58 -1.81 8.54
N ALA A 76 7.89 -1.01 9.54
CA ALA A 76 8.38 -1.53 10.82
C ALA A 76 7.33 -2.39 11.50
N GLU A 77 6.05 -2.04 11.33
CA GLU A 77 4.97 -2.76 11.97
C GLU A 77 4.60 -4.03 11.21
N PHE A 78 4.52 -3.96 9.88
CA PHE A 78 3.95 -5.05 9.08
C PHE A 78 4.95 -5.71 8.14
N GLY A 79 6.15 -5.18 8.01
CA GLY A 79 7.14 -5.74 7.11
C GLY A 79 6.96 -5.21 5.69
N GLY A 80 7.55 -5.92 4.75
CA GLY A 80 7.49 -5.53 3.36
C GLY A 80 8.71 -4.75 2.93
N GLU A 81 8.69 -4.27 1.70
CA GLU A 81 9.79 -3.52 1.13
C GLU A 81 9.38 -2.12 0.77
N LEU A 82 10.26 -1.16 1.04
CA LEU A 82 10.06 0.20 0.57
C LEU A 82 10.44 0.25 -0.90
N ILE A 83 9.46 0.63 -1.72
CA ILE A 83 9.63 0.73 -3.17
C ILE A 83 9.77 2.20 -3.52
N ARG A 84 10.83 2.56 -4.23
CA ARG A 84 10.96 3.92 -4.70
C ARG A 84 10.33 4.04 -6.07
N PRO A 85 9.53 5.07 -6.29
CA PRO A 85 8.99 5.26 -7.62
C PRO A 85 10.11 5.49 -8.60
N SER A 86 9.90 5.04 -9.81
CA SER A 86 10.81 5.30 -10.88
C SER A 86 10.88 6.80 -11.14
N THR A 87 12.06 7.32 -11.29
CA THR A 87 12.20 8.76 -11.56
C THR A 87 12.69 9.01 -12.95
#